data_83d60eeaff4ec9b67ff518b622242ada
#
_entry.id   83d60eeaff4ec9b67ff518b622242ada
#
_cell.length_a   1.000
_cell.length_b   1.000
_cell.length_c   1.000
_cell.angle_alpha   90.00
_cell.angle_beta   90.00
_cell.angle_gamma   90.00
#
_symmetry.space_group_name_H-M   'P 1'
#
loop_
_entity.id
_entity.type
_entity.pdbx_description
1 polymer ?
#
loop_
_entity_poly.entity_id
_entity_poly.type
_entity_poly.pdbx_seq_one_letter_code
_entity_poly.pdbx_strand_id
1 'polypeptide(L)'
;MIQVFQQQYTLVQSARSIVFDFLADQISKDLNTPVPAFDNKTIGDLLEHNACGYYNWLACFAMQMPPLANQNNTTLDHIHRLYASVDDTVAVFLRTFHEKMESPIIGTHNTMGQLSATPLQLFTHVLTHEFHHKGQIMSMCRLLGHPPPDTDVSNFFNPY
;
A
#
# COMPACT_ATOMS: atom_id res chain seq x y z
N MET A 1 -11.83 14.23 -14.16
CA MET A 1 -10.47 13.66 -13.97
C MET A 1 -10.34 12.89 -12.64
N ILE A 2 -10.74 13.44 -11.50
CA ILE A 2 -10.66 12.75 -10.19
C ILE A 2 -11.31 11.36 -10.18
N GLN A 3 -12.45 11.17 -10.83
CA GLN A 3 -13.17 9.89 -10.88
C GLN A 3 -12.32 8.73 -11.45
N VAL A 4 -11.45 9.01 -12.44
CA VAL A 4 -10.57 8.00 -13.03
C VAL A 4 -9.57 7.49 -11.99
N PHE A 5 -8.95 8.38 -11.21
CA PHE A 5 -8.01 8.01 -10.15
C PHE A 5 -8.72 7.29 -9.00
N GLN A 6 -9.95 7.70 -8.67
CA GLN A 6 -10.76 7.01 -7.65
C GLN A 6 -11.11 5.59 -8.09
N GLN A 7 -11.54 5.40 -9.36
CA GLN A 7 -11.83 4.07 -9.93
C GLN A 7 -10.56 3.20 -9.94
N GLN A 8 -9.41 3.76 -10.36
CA GLN A 8 -8.14 3.05 -10.33
C GLN A 8 -7.80 2.59 -8.90
N TYR A 9 -7.97 3.47 -7.91
CA TYR A 9 -7.71 3.11 -6.51
C TYR A 9 -8.71 2.08 -5.97
N THR A 10 -9.97 2.13 -6.37
CA THR A 10 -10.97 1.12 -6.02
C THR A 10 -10.56 -0.28 -6.49
N LEU A 11 -9.96 -0.41 -7.69
CA LEU A 11 -9.42 -1.69 -8.16
C LEU A 11 -8.26 -2.19 -7.28
N VAL A 12 -7.41 -1.28 -6.82
CA VAL A 12 -6.33 -1.63 -5.86
C VAL A 12 -6.90 -2.12 -4.55
N GLN A 13 -7.89 -1.41 -3.98
CA GLN A 13 -8.57 -1.81 -2.75
C GLN A 13 -9.25 -3.19 -2.90
N SER A 14 -9.88 -3.44 -4.05
CA SER A 14 -10.51 -4.74 -4.35
C SER A 14 -9.48 -5.87 -4.42
N ALA A 15 -8.35 -5.68 -5.08
CA ALA A 15 -7.27 -6.65 -5.12
C ALA A 15 -6.64 -6.87 -3.72
N ARG A 16 -6.52 -5.82 -2.92
CA ARG A 16 -6.05 -5.87 -1.53
C ARG A 16 -7.01 -6.65 -0.63
N SER A 17 -8.32 -6.52 -0.81
CA SER A 17 -9.29 -7.26 0.01
C SER A 17 -9.11 -8.77 -0.12
N ILE A 18 -8.86 -9.29 -1.34
CA ILE A 18 -8.57 -10.72 -1.54
C ILE A 18 -7.32 -11.14 -0.74
N VAL A 19 -6.28 -10.29 -0.73
CA VAL A 19 -5.06 -10.55 0.07
C VAL A 19 -5.40 -10.62 1.54
N PHE A 20 -6.14 -9.65 2.07
CA PHE A 20 -6.47 -9.58 3.49
C PHE A 20 -7.36 -10.71 3.94
N ASP A 21 -8.36 -11.10 3.16
CA ASP A 21 -9.21 -12.25 3.44
C ASP A 21 -8.38 -13.54 3.50
N PHE A 22 -7.46 -13.74 2.55
CA PHE A 22 -6.54 -14.88 2.55
C PHE A 22 -5.59 -14.87 3.76
N LEU A 23 -5.02 -13.71 4.11
CA LEU A 23 -4.13 -13.59 5.26
C LEU A 23 -4.88 -13.89 6.58
N ALA A 24 -6.10 -13.41 6.71
CA ALA A 24 -6.93 -13.66 7.90
C ALA A 24 -7.25 -15.14 8.05
N ASP A 25 -7.57 -15.82 6.96
CA ASP A 25 -7.97 -17.22 6.95
C ASP A 25 -6.78 -18.19 7.10
N GLN A 26 -5.65 -17.93 6.42
CA GLN A 26 -4.56 -18.89 6.27
C GLN A 26 -3.25 -18.50 6.97
N ILE A 27 -3.00 -17.20 7.18
CA ILE A 27 -1.66 -16.68 7.54
C ILE A 27 -1.63 -16.07 8.95
N SER A 28 -2.74 -15.95 9.64
CA SER A 28 -2.81 -15.25 10.93
C SER A 28 -1.73 -15.66 11.95
N LYS A 29 -1.31 -16.94 11.94
CA LYS A 29 -0.27 -17.48 12.82
C LYS A 29 1.15 -17.24 12.29
N ASP A 30 1.30 -17.09 10.97
CA ASP A 30 2.59 -16.95 10.29
C ASP A 30 2.87 -15.50 9.84
N LEU A 31 2.00 -14.56 10.18
CA LEU A 31 2.11 -13.14 9.82
C LEU A 31 3.50 -12.56 10.17
N ASN A 32 4.05 -12.98 11.31
CA ASN A 32 5.33 -12.52 11.83
C ASN A 32 6.42 -13.61 11.79
N THR A 33 6.23 -14.66 10.97
CA THR A 33 7.23 -15.68 10.73
C THR A 33 8.29 -15.15 9.76
N PRO A 34 9.59 -15.11 10.15
CA PRO A 34 10.65 -14.63 9.27
C PRO A 34 10.84 -15.55 8.06
N VAL A 35 11.00 -14.96 6.89
CA VAL A 35 11.25 -15.68 5.63
C VAL A 35 12.68 -15.44 5.17
N PRO A 36 13.60 -16.43 5.28
CA PRO A 36 15.03 -16.25 4.98
C PRO A 36 15.31 -15.75 3.56
N ALA A 37 14.53 -16.18 2.57
CA ALA A 37 14.65 -15.73 1.18
C ALA A 37 14.32 -14.24 0.96
N PHE A 38 13.78 -13.58 1.97
CA PHE A 38 13.43 -12.15 2.01
C PHE A 38 14.17 -11.41 3.15
N ASP A 39 15.44 -11.74 3.35
CA ASP A 39 16.29 -11.13 4.41
C ASP A 39 15.68 -11.22 5.81
N ASN A 40 15.01 -12.33 6.10
CA ASN A 40 14.25 -12.56 7.34
C ASN A 40 13.12 -11.53 7.60
N LYS A 41 12.65 -10.84 6.58
CA LYS A 41 11.44 -10.03 6.69
C LYS A 41 10.22 -10.93 6.88
N THR A 42 9.22 -10.39 7.55
CA THR A 42 7.93 -11.04 7.75
C THR A 42 6.89 -10.46 6.79
N ILE A 43 5.77 -11.15 6.61
CA ILE A 43 4.63 -10.61 5.87
C ILE A 43 4.12 -9.33 6.52
N GLY A 44 4.06 -9.31 7.86
CA GLY A 44 3.69 -8.12 8.64
C GLY A 44 4.60 -6.93 8.35
N ASP A 45 5.93 -7.13 8.31
CA ASP A 45 6.90 -6.06 7.99
C ASP A 45 6.64 -5.44 6.62
N LEU A 46 6.32 -6.26 5.59
CA LEU A 46 6.06 -5.76 4.24
C LEU A 46 4.72 -5.03 4.15
N LEU A 47 3.70 -5.48 4.87
CA LEU A 47 2.40 -4.79 4.93
C LEU A 47 2.54 -3.43 5.60
N GLU A 48 3.24 -3.34 6.73
CA GLU A 48 3.51 -2.07 7.41
C GLU A 48 4.37 -1.14 6.53
N HIS A 49 5.44 -1.67 5.94
CA HIS A 49 6.31 -0.91 5.03
C HIS A 49 5.51 -0.29 3.87
N ASN A 50 4.64 -1.07 3.25
CA ASN A 50 3.80 -0.60 2.14
C ASN A 50 2.83 0.51 2.59
N ALA A 51 2.14 0.32 3.71
CA ALA A 51 1.23 1.33 4.26
C ALA A 51 1.98 2.62 4.66
N CYS A 52 3.16 2.49 5.30
CA CYS A 52 4.04 3.62 5.59
C CYS A 52 4.50 4.34 4.31
N GLY A 53 4.73 3.60 3.21
CA GLY A 53 5.04 4.17 1.91
C GLY A 53 3.95 5.14 1.42
N TYR A 54 2.69 4.72 1.46
CA TYR A 54 1.56 5.59 1.14
C TYR A 54 1.56 6.87 1.98
N TYR A 55 1.71 6.70 3.28
CA TYR A 55 1.66 7.84 4.21
C TYR A 55 2.84 8.79 4.00
N ASN A 56 4.06 8.27 3.86
CA ASN A 56 5.26 9.07 3.66
C ASN A 56 5.19 9.90 2.37
N TRP A 57 4.72 9.32 1.27
CA TRP A 57 4.65 10.02 -0.01
C TRP A 57 3.44 10.94 -0.13
N LEU A 58 2.27 10.49 0.27
CA LEU A 58 1.04 11.28 0.07
C LEU A 58 0.79 12.25 1.22
N ALA A 59 0.97 11.83 2.47
CA ALA A 59 0.73 12.69 3.63
C ALA A 59 1.95 13.56 3.96
N CYS A 60 3.11 12.94 4.24
CA CYS A 60 4.26 13.70 4.71
C CYS A 60 4.88 14.54 3.59
N PHE A 61 5.18 13.93 2.44
CA PHE A 61 5.85 14.64 1.34
C PHE A 61 4.92 15.63 0.65
N ALA A 62 3.74 15.19 0.18
CA ALA A 62 2.87 16.03 -0.63
C ALA A 62 2.01 16.99 0.18
N MET A 63 1.44 16.55 1.29
CA MET A 63 0.53 17.34 2.12
C MET A 63 1.20 17.94 3.37
N GLN A 64 2.48 17.68 3.58
CA GLN A 64 3.29 18.19 4.71
C GLN A 64 2.70 17.85 6.09
N MET A 65 2.09 16.68 6.20
CA MET A 65 1.55 16.16 7.46
C MET A 65 2.67 15.56 8.32
N PRO A 66 2.52 15.51 9.66
CA PRO A 66 3.50 14.87 10.53
C PRO A 66 3.57 13.35 10.26
N PRO A 67 4.74 12.70 10.49
CA PRO A 67 4.89 11.25 10.30
C PRO A 67 4.00 10.46 11.26
N LEU A 68 3.66 9.23 10.87
CA LEU A 68 2.98 8.30 11.76
C LEU A 68 3.87 7.95 12.95
N ALA A 69 3.27 7.80 14.13
CA ALA A 69 3.96 7.25 15.28
C ALA A 69 4.28 5.76 15.04
N ASN A 70 5.52 5.35 15.36
CA ASN A 70 5.91 3.95 15.31
C ASN A 70 5.04 3.11 16.25
N GLN A 71 4.52 2.01 15.77
CA GLN A 71 3.81 1.00 16.55
C GLN A 71 4.59 -0.32 16.46
N ASN A 72 4.90 -0.92 17.60
CA ASN A 72 5.81 -2.07 17.71
C ASN A 72 5.09 -3.43 17.73
N ASN A 73 3.84 -3.53 17.29
CA ASN A 73 3.10 -4.78 17.40
C ASN A 73 2.23 -5.02 16.16
N THR A 74 2.76 -5.81 15.23
CA THR A 74 2.10 -6.13 13.96
C THR A 74 1.10 -7.26 14.15
N THR A 75 -0.18 -6.91 14.20
CA THR A 75 -1.32 -7.83 14.17
C THR A 75 -2.17 -7.57 12.93
N LEU A 76 -2.99 -8.53 12.50
CA LEU A 76 -3.92 -8.29 11.39
C LEU A 76 -4.87 -7.12 11.66
N ASP A 77 -5.39 -7.00 12.89
CA ASP A 77 -6.24 -5.88 13.28
C ASP A 77 -5.50 -4.53 13.18
N HIS A 78 -4.22 -4.50 13.54
CA HIS A 78 -3.40 -3.31 13.36
C HIS A 78 -3.25 -2.98 11.86
N ILE A 79 -2.92 -3.98 11.03
CA ILE A 79 -2.81 -3.83 9.58
C ILE A 79 -4.11 -3.32 8.96
N HIS A 80 -5.26 -3.87 9.33
CA HIS A 80 -6.56 -3.39 8.84
C HIS A 80 -6.81 -1.92 9.17
N ARG A 81 -6.54 -1.49 10.41
CA ARG A 81 -6.67 -0.07 10.81
C ARG A 81 -5.69 0.83 10.07
N LEU A 82 -4.47 0.36 9.86
CA LEU A 82 -3.43 1.10 9.14
C LEU A 82 -3.84 1.35 7.69
N TYR A 83 -4.37 0.33 7.01
CA TYR A 83 -4.84 0.48 5.62
C TYR A 83 -6.16 1.25 5.50
N ALA A 84 -7.03 1.23 6.50
CA ALA A 84 -8.16 2.16 6.55
C ALA A 84 -7.66 3.64 6.59
N SER A 85 -6.61 3.91 7.37
CA SER A 85 -5.96 5.23 7.38
C SER A 85 -5.26 5.57 6.06
N VAL A 86 -4.69 4.57 5.36
CA VAL A 86 -4.16 4.74 3.99
C VAL A 86 -5.28 5.14 3.03
N ASP A 87 -6.43 4.48 3.08
CA ASP A 87 -7.57 4.76 2.21
C ASP A 87 -8.09 6.20 2.42
N ASP A 88 -8.18 6.65 3.67
CA ASP A 88 -8.52 8.04 4.01
C ASP A 88 -7.46 9.01 3.47
N THR A 89 -6.19 8.68 3.61
CA THR A 89 -5.06 9.50 3.11
C THR A 89 -5.12 9.66 1.60
N VAL A 90 -5.37 8.59 0.85
CA VAL A 90 -5.53 8.63 -0.62
C VAL A 90 -6.74 9.48 -1.00
N ALA A 91 -7.87 9.33 -0.30
CA ALA A 91 -9.06 10.13 -0.57
C ALA A 91 -8.83 11.63 -0.34
N VAL A 92 -8.12 12.00 0.73
CA VAL A 92 -7.73 13.40 0.99
C VAL A 92 -6.76 13.91 -0.08
N PHE A 93 -5.73 13.13 -0.40
CA PHE A 93 -4.74 13.47 -1.43
C PHE A 93 -5.40 13.73 -2.79
N LEU A 94 -6.26 12.85 -3.27
CA LEU A 94 -6.95 13.01 -4.54
C LEU A 94 -7.86 14.25 -4.54
N ARG A 95 -8.57 14.54 -3.46
CA ARG A 95 -9.37 15.78 -3.34
C ARG A 95 -8.49 17.04 -3.35
N THR A 96 -7.32 16.98 -2.73
CA THR A 96 -6.41 18.14 -2.64
C THR A 96 -5.76 18.49 -3.97
N PHE A 97 -5.43 17.47 -4.77
CA PHE A 97 -4.59 17.65 -5.96
C PHE A 97 -5.31 17.40 -7.30
N HIS A 98 -6.61 17.09 -7.32
CA HIS A 98 -7.32 16.67 -8.54
C HIS A 98 -7.23 17.66 -9.73
N GLU A 99 -7.06 18.94 -9.47
CA GLU A 99 -6.86 19.98 -10.49
C GLU A 99 -5.40 20.26 -10.81
N LYS A 100 -4.48 19.69 -10.04
CA LYS A 100 -3.03 19.97 -10.08
C LYS A 100 -2.19 18.71 -10.21
N MET A 101 -2.74 17.64 -10.78
CA MET A 101 -2.07 16.33 -10.85
C MET A 101 -0.71 16.37 -11.56
N GLU A 102 -0.50 17.32 -12.48
CA GLU A 102 0.74 17.49 -13.23
C GLU A 102 1.62 18.64 -12.71
N SER A 103 1.16 19.38 -11.70
CA SER A 103 1.90 20.50 -11.13
C SER A 103 2.95 20.00 -10.13
N PRO A 104 4.25 20.31 -10.31
CA PRO A 104 5.27 19.84 -9.39
C PRO A 104 5.07 20.34 -7.96
N ILE A 105 5.30 19.46 -7.00
CA ILE A 105 5.38 19.73 -5.57
C ILE A 105 6.83 19.58 -5.15
N ILE A 106 7.33 20.50 -4.36
CA ILE A 106 8.63 20.39 -3.69
C ILE A 106 8.35 19.96 -2.25
N GLY A 107 8.94 18.84 -1.87
CA GLY A 107 8.82 18.29 -0.51
C GLY A 107 10.14 17.70 -0.03
N THR A 108 10.18 17.32 1.25
CA THR A 108 11.33 16.64 1.85
C THR A 108 10.98 15.20 2.16
N HIS A 109 11.73 14.27 1.60
CA HIS A 109 11.64 12.86 1.94
C HIS A 109 12.71 12.49 2.97
N ASN A 110 12.37 11.64 3.95
CA ASN A 110 13.24 11.34 5.12
C ASN A 110 14.63 10.85 4.73
N THR A 111 14.73 10.03 3.66
CA THR A 111 16.00 9.39 3.25
C THR A 111 16.62 10.00 2.00
N MET A 112 15.82 10.67 1.15
CA MET A 112 16.25 11.20 -0.15
C MET A 112 16.45 12.71 -0.16
N GLY A 113 16.09 13.39 0.94
CA GLY A 113 16.19 14.85 1.04
C GLY A 113 15.11 15.58 0.25
N GLN A 114 15.45 16.79 -0.24
CA GLN A 114 14.52 17.63 -1.01
C GLN A 114 14.33 17.08 -2.43
N LEU A 115 13.09 16.87 -2.82
CA LEU A 115 12.72 16.35 -4.14
C LEU A 115 11.59 17.19 -4.75
N SER A 116 11.46 17.09 -6.08
CA SER A 116 10.33 17.61 -6.83
C SER A 116 9.61 16.45 -7.51
N ALA A 117 8.31 16.32 -7.29
CA ALA A 117 7.48 15.30 -7.92
C ALA A 117 6.06 15.84 -8.17
N THR A 118 5.40 15.37 -9.22
CA THR A 118 3.99 15.70 -9.44
C THR A 118 3.07 14.79 -8.63
N PRO A 119 1.85 15.23 -8.25
CA PRO A 119 0.86 14.35 -7.63
C PRO A 119 0.59 13.08 -8.42
N LEU A 120 0.59 13.16 -9.76
CA LEU A 120 0.45 11.98 -10.62
C LEU A 120 1.60 10.98 -10.41
N GLN A 121 2.84 11.46 -10.34
CA GLN A 121 4.01 10.61 -10.09
C GLN A 121 3.92 9.94 -8.70
N LEU A 122 3.54 10.70 -7.68
CA LEU A 122 3.38 10.19 -6.32
C LEU A 122 2.27 9.12 -6.25
N PHE A 123 1.12 9.40 -6.85
CA PHE A 123 0.01 8.44 -6.90
C PHE A 123 0.40 7.16 -7.64
N THR A 124 1.02 7.30 -8.82
CA THR A 124 1.52 6.15 -9.58
C THR A 124 2.54 5.34 -8.77
N HIS A 125 3.46 6.03 -8.08
CA HIS A 125 4.48 5.37 -7.26
C HIS A 125 3.84 4.51 -6.17
N VAL A 126 2.90 5.04 -5.38
CA VAL A 126 2.32 4.27 -4.27
C VAL A 126 1.50 3.07 -4.75
N LEU A 127 0.81 3.17 -5.90
CA LEU A 127 0.10 2.05 -6.48
C LEU A 127 1.05 0.95 -6.97
N THR A 128 2.09 1.31 -7.71
CA THR A 128 3.08 0.34 -8.22
C THR A 128 3.90 -0.28 -7.09
N HIS A 129 4.19 0.48 -6.04
CA HIS A 129 4.84 0.01 -4.83
C HIS A 129 3.99 -1.02 -4.08
N GLU A 130 2.67 -0.81 -3.98
CA GLU A 130 1.76 -1.79 -3.40
C GLU A 130 1.76 -3.10 -4.19
N PHE A 131 1.66 -3.03 -5.54
CA PHE A 131 1.69 -4.24 -6.37
C PHE A 131 3.03 -4.96 -6.31
N HIS A 132 4.16 -4.22 -6.20
CA HIS A 132 5.47 -4.82 -5.98
C HIS A 132 5.51 -5.63 -4.68
N HIS A 133 5.11 -5.03 -3.56
CA HIS A 133 5.10 -5.72 -2.26
C HIS A 133 4.02 -6.79 -2.17
N LYS A 134 2.86 -6.62 -2.80
CA LYS A 134 1.85 -7.67 -2.93
C LYS A 134 2.46 -8.92 -3.56
N GLY A 135 3.21 -8.79 -4.65
CA GLY A 135 3.90 -9.92 -5.28
C GLY A 135 4.90 -10.62 -4.36
N GLN A 136 5.65 -9.86 -3.56
CA GLN A 136 6.56 -10.40 -2.55
C GLN A 136 5.80 -11.15 -1.45
N ILE A 137 4.76 -10.56 -0.90
CA ILE A 137 3.90 -11.17 0.14
C ILE A 137 3.32 -12.50 -0.36
N MET A 138 2.77 -12.55 -1.60
CA MET A 138 2.25 -13.78 -2.19
C MET A 138 3.34 -14.84 -2.36
N SER A 139 4.57 -14.44 -2.66
CA SER A 139 5.72 -15.35 -2.73
C SER A 139 6.12 -15.87 -1.34
N MET A 140 6.13 -15.01 -0.33
CA MET A 140 6.38 -15.41 1.06
C MET A 140 5.33 -16.39 1.57
N CYS A 141 4.04 -16.20 1.26
CA CYS A 141 2.97 -17.13 1.61
C CYS A 141 3.25 -18.54 1.03
N ARG A 142 3.68 -18.62 -0.25
CA ARG A 142 4.04 -19.91 -0.86
C ARG A 142 5.22 -20.59 -0.15
N LEU A 143 6.24 -19.83 0.22
CA LEU A 143 7.41 -20.35 0.94
C LEU A 143 7.05 -20.85 2.35
N LEU A 144 6.04 -20.26 2.97
CA LEU A 144 5.49 -20.70 4.27
C LEU A 144 4.50 -21.88 4.14
N GLY A 145 4.26 -22.38 2.91
CA GLY A 145 3.39 -23.52 2.66
C GLY A 145 1.92 -23.16 2.44
N HIS A 146 1.59 -21.89 2.25
CA HIS A 146 0.24 -21.40 2.02
C HIS A 146 0.11 -20.88 0.57
N PRO A 147 -0.41 -21.67 -0.37
CA PRO A 147 -0.59 -21.23 -1.76
C PRO A 147 -1.64 -20.12 -1.83
N PRO A 148 -1.28 -18.89 -2.26
CA PRO A 148 -2.22 -17.79 -2.31
C PRO A 148 -3.17 -17.90 -3.51
N PRO A 149 -4.36 -17.26 -3.42
CA PRO A 149 -5.28 -17.12 -4.53
C PRO A 149 -4.72 -16.18 -5.61
N ASP A 150 -5.41 -16.12 -6.73
CA ASP A 150 -5.20 -15.06 -7.71
C ASP A 150 -5.71 -13.72 -7.13
N THR A 151 -4.82 -12.73 -7.15
CA THR A 151 -5.06 -11.38 -6.60
C THR A 151 -4.98 -10.29 -7.67
N ASP A 152 -5.14 -10.66 -8.94
CA ASP A 152 -5.08 -9.72 -10.03
C ASP A 152 -6.35 -8.86 -10.12
N VAL A 153 -6.18 -7.63 -10.59
CA VAL A 153 -7.31 -6.71 -10.81
C VAL A 153 -8.27 -7.20 -11.90
N SER A 154 -7.81 -8.09 -12.78
CA SER A 154 -8.63 -8.72 -13.82
C SER A 154 -9.81 -9.53 -13.24
N ASN A 155 -9.72 -9.97 -11.98
CA ASN A 155 -10.81 -10.65 -11.28
C ASN A 155 -12.06 -9.77 -11.09
N PHE A 156 -11.93 -8.47 -11.29
CA PHE A 156 -13.02 -7.49 -11.16
C PHE A 156 -13.51 -6.98 -12.52
N PHE A 157 -13.07 -7.57 -13.64
CA PHE A 157 -13.58 -7.24 -14.95
C PHE A 157 -14.92 -7.95 -15.20
N ASN A 158 -15.89 -7.24 -15.80
CA ASN A 158 -17.17 -7.83 -16.16
C ASN A 158 -16.97 -8.69 -17.43
N PRO A 159 -17.42 -9.95 -17.46
CA PRO A 159 -17.48 -10.71 -18.71
C PRO A 159 -18.48 -10.05 -19.67
N TYR A 160 -18.15 -10.09 -20.98
CA TYR A 160 -19.08 -9.67 -22.04
C TYR A 160 -20.20 -10.69 -22.23
#